data_d3f97875dfcdcead9faa188e5007a02e
#
_entry.id   d3f97875dfcdcead9faa188e5007a02e
#
_cell.length_a   1.000
_cell.length_b   1.000
_cell.length_c   1.000
_cell.angle_alpha   90.00
_cell.angle_beta   90.00
_cell.angle_gamma   90.00
#
_symmetry.space_group_name_H-M   'P 1'
#
loop_
_entity.id
_entity.type
_entity.pdbx_description
1 polymer ?
#
loop_
_entity_poly.entity_id
_entity_poly.type
_entity_poly.pdbx_seq_one_letter_code
_entity_poly.pdbx_strand_id
1 'polypeptide(L)'
;MEEKVNVYIIDTTGNKEQQASLPTDVPVNRILVKLAEKMELPMTGPDGNPISYKFIHKASGKQLTDDQTLAEAEVQEDDVLRLQPEITAGI
;
A
#
# COMPACT_ATOMS: atom_id res chain seq x y z
N MET A 1 14.71 -12.94 -11.96
CA MET A 1 14.68 -11.50 -12.18
C MET A 1 13.43 -10.93 -11.54
N GLU A 2 13.60 -9.93 -10.71
CA GLU A 2 12.46 -9.28 -10.11
C GLU A 2 11.75 -8.41 -11.13
N GLU A 3 10.48 -8.65 -11.34
CA GLU A 3 9.68 -7.76 -12.14
C GLU A 3 9.17 -6.63 -11.26
N LYS A 4 9.19 -5.43 -11.78
CA LYS A 4 8.70 -4.25 -11.08
C LYS A 4 7.69 -3.54 -11.94
N VAL A 5 6.75 -2.90 -11.27
CA VAL A 5 5.74 -2.09 -11.93
C VAL A 5 5.80 -0.68 -11.35
N ASN A 6 5.69 0.31 -12.22
CA ASN A 6 5.62 1.70 -11.78
C ASN A 6 4.16 2.05 -11.51
N VAL A 7 3.89 2.53 -10.31
CA VAL A 7 2.54 2.89 -9.89
C VAL A 7 2.57 4.25 -9.22
N TYR A 8 1.41 4.85 -9.11
CA TYR A 8 1.24 6.10 -8.36
C TYR A 8 0.62 5.75 -7.02
N ILE A 9 1.25 6.21 -5.95
CA ILE A 9 0.79 5.96 -4.59
C ILE A 9 0.16 7.25 -4.05
N ILE A 10 -1.11 7.18 -3.68
CA ILE A 10 -1.78 8.29 -3.02
C ILE A 10 -1.70 8.04 -1.51
N ASP A 11 -1.27 9.04 -0.77
CA ASP A 11 -1.09 8.89 0.68
C ASP A 11 -2.44 8.83 1.40
N THR A 12 -2.39 8.64 2.72
CA THR A 12 -3.60 8.46 3.52
C THR A 12 -4.48 9.71 3.57
N THR A 13 -3.90 10.88 3.34
CA THR A 13 -4.66 12.14 3.31
C THR A 13 -5.28 12.42 1.93
N GLY A 14 -4.79 11.74 0.91
CA GLY A 14 -5.21 11.98 -0.46
C GLY A 14 -4.60 13.22 -1.11
N ASN A 15 -3.72 13.93 -0.40
CA ASN A 15 -3.14 15.17 -0.88
C ASN A 15 -1.84 15.00 -1.65
N LYS A 16 -1.16 13.88 -1.44
CA LYS A 16 0.12 13.63 -2.10
C LYS A 16 0.03 12.39 -2.97
N GLU A 17 0.54 12.50 -4.17
CA GLU A 17 0.67 11.39 -5.10
C GLU A 17 2.14 11.25 -5.43
N GLN A 18 2.66 10.04 -5.28
CA GLN A 18 4.06 9.76 -5.49
C GLN A 18 4.21 8.56 -6.40
N GLN A 19 5.07 8.67 -7.40
CA GLN A 19 5.39 7.54 -8.24
C GLN A 19 6.37 6.61 -7.53
N ALA A 20 6.10 5.31 -7.61
CA ALA A 20 6.96 4.31 -6.99
C ALA A 20 7.09 3.10 -7.91
N SER A 21 8.27 2.51 -7.90
CA SER A 21 8.50 1.26 -8.60
C SER A 21 8.46 0.13 -7.57
N LEU A 22 7.51 -0.77 -7.71
CA LEU A 22 7.27 -1.81 -6.74
C LEU A 22 7.46 -3.19 -7.34
N PRO A 23 8.03 -4.14 -6.57
CA PRO A 23 8.16 -5.52 -7.06
C PRO A 23 6.80 -6.19 -7.17
N THR A 24 6.61 -6.96 -8.23
CA THR A 24 5.32 -7.63 -8.49
C THR A 24 5.22 -9.00 -7.83
N ASP A 25 6.33 -9.57 -7.40
CA ASP A 25 6.41 -10.90 -6.83
C ASP A 25 6.56 -10.94 -5.31
N VAL A 26 6.45 -9.77 -4.66
CA VAL A 26 6.59 -9.66 -3.21
C VAL A 26 5.20 -9.44 -2.60
N PRO A 27 4.89 -10.09 -1.48
CA PRO A 27 3.59 -9.87 -0.81
C PRO A 27 3.36 -8.40 -0.46
N VAL A 28 2.11 -7.97 -0.60
CA VAL A 28 1.72 -6.59 -0.38
C VAL A 28 2.09 -6.09 1.02
N ASN A 29 1.98 -6.93 2.04
CA ASN A 29 2.30 -6.51 3.40
C ASN A 29 3.76 -6.08 3.54
N ARG A 30 4.68 -6.71 2.84
CA ARG A 30 6.09 -6.31 2.85
C ARG A 30 6.32 -5.00 2.13
N ILE A 31 5.62 -4.81 1.02
CA ILE A 31 5.68 -3.56 0.27
C ILE A 31 5.18 -2.40 1.13
N LEU A 32 4.07 -2.62 1.83
CA LEU A 32 3.47 -1.60 2.69
C LEU A 32 4.39 -1.17 3.82
N VAL A 33 5.09 -2.12 4.45
CA VAL A 33 6.05 -1.81 5.51
C VAL A 33 7.16 -0.90 4.99
N LYS A 34 7.71 -1.24 3.84
CA LYS A 34 8.77 -0.44 3.24
C LYS A 34 8.31 0.94 2.81
N LEU A 35 7.10 1.01 2.24
CA LEU A 35 6.53 2.30 1.85
C LEU A 35 6.24 3.19 3.05
N ALA A 36 5.72 2.61 4.13
CA ALA A 36 5.45 3.37 5.34
C ALA A 36 6.73 3.97 5.90
N GLU A 37 7.83 3.21 5.91
CA GLU A 37 9.11 3.73 6.34
C GLU A 37 9.63 4.84 5.42
N LYS A 38 9.52 4.61 4.12
CA LYS A 38 10.05 5.55 3.12
C LYS A 38 9.26 6.85 3.09
N MET A 39 7.95 6.79 3.31
CA MET A 39 7.09 7.96 3.33
C MET A 39 6.96 8.57 4.72
N GLU A 40 7.68 8.01 5.69
CA GLU A 40 7.66 8.48 7.08
C GLU A 40 6.27 8.51 7.68
N LEU A 41 5.48 7.48 7.35
CA LEU A 41 4.13 7.36 7.89
C LEU A 41 4.18 6.85 9.34
N PRO A 42 3.23 7.27 10.18
CA PRO A 42 3.20 6.78 11.55
C PRO A 42 2.92 5.28 11.56
N MET A 43 3.72 4.55 12.34
CA MET A 43 3.56 3.11 12.50
C MET A 43 2.70 2.76 13.70
N THR A 44 2.44 3.75 14.56
CA THR A 44 1.68 3.59 15.78
C THR A 44 0.63 4.68 15.88
N GLY A 45 -0.59 4.30 16.26
CA GLY A 45 -1.67 5.26 16.44
C GLY A 45 -1.58 6.01 17.76
N PRO A 46 -2.46 6.99 17.96
CA PRO A 46 -2.45 7.79 19.19
C PRO A 46 -2.73 6.98 20.45
N ASP A 47 -3.31 5.80 20.32
CA ASP A 47 -3.59 4.90 21.43
C ASP A 47 -2.44 3.93 21.69
N GLY A 48 -1.32 4.04 20.97
CA GLY A 48 -0.18 3.16 21.11
C GLY A 48 -0.28 1.84 20.35
N ASN A 49 -1.38 1.61 19.66
CA ASN A 49 -1.55 0.39 18.87
C ASN A 49 -0.95 0.55 17.48
N PRO A 50 -0.40 -0.53 16.90
CA PRO A 50 0.19 -0.44 15.56
C PRO A 50 -0.87 -0.14 14.51
N ILE A 51 -0.49 0.65 13.53
CA ILE A 51 -1.34 0.98 12.40
C ILE A 51 -0.96 0.08 11.24
N SER A 52 -1.94 -0.62 10.68
CA SER A 52 -1.77 -1.38 9.45
C SER A 52 -2.25 -0.54 8.28
N TYR A 53 -1.50 -0.60 7.18
CA TYR A 53 -1.89 0.10 5.96
C TYR A 53 -2.31 -0.93 4.92
N LYS A 54 -3.25 -0.53 4.07
CA LYS A 54 -3.74 -1.35 2.97
C LYS A 54 -3.69 -0.56 1.69
N PHE A 55 -3.58 -1.26 0.57
CA PHE A 55 -3.70 -0.65 -0.74
C PHE A 55 -5.11 -0.82 -1.26
N ILE A 56 -5.67 0.26 -1.80
CA ILE A 56 -6.90 0.19 -2.58
C ILE A 56 -6.51 0.36 -4.04
N HIS A 57 -6.80 -0.63 -4.87
CA HIS A 57 -6.54 -0.57 -6.31
C HIS A 57 -7.63 0.29 -6.95
N LYS A 58 -7.27 1.50 -7.35
CA LYS A 58 -8.24 2.49 -7.77
C LYS A 58 -9.05 2.05 -8.99
N ALA A 59 -8.41 1.36 -9.93
CA ALA A 59 -9.09 0.93 -11.16
C ALA A 59 -10.20 -0.07 -10.91
N SER A 60 -10.03 -0.97 -9.95
CA SER A 60 -11.03 -1.99 -9.62
C SER A 60 -11.85 -1.67 -8.38
N GLY A 61 -11.38 -0.71 -7.57
CA GLY A 61 -12.00 -0.38 -6.30
C GLY A 61 -11.82 -1.44 -5.23
N LYS A 62 -10.94 -2.40 -5.44
CA LYS A 62 -10.73 -3.51 -4.50
C LYS A 62 -9.56 -3.24 -3.58
N GLN A 63 -9.71 -3.66 -2.33
CA GLN A 63 -8.62 -3.65 -1.37
C GLN A 63 -7.74 -4.87 -1.56
N LEU A 64 -6.43 -4.67 -1.63
CA LEU A 64 -5.49 -5.76 -1.79
C LEU A 64 -5.25 -6.45 -0.44
N THR A 65 -5.14 -7.77 -0.45
CA THR A 65 -4.88 -8.53 0.76
C THR A 65 -3.39 -8.57 1.07
N ASP A 66 -3.04 -8.81 2.32
CA ASP A 66 -1.65 -8.82 2.77
C ASP A 66 -0.79 -9.89 2.08
N ASP A 67 -1.39 -11.04 1.82
CA ASP A 67 -0.68 -12.18 1.22
C ASP A 67 -0.56 -12.08 -0.28
N GLN A 68 -1.31 -11.18 -0.88
CA GLN A 68 -1.40 -11.05 -2.31
C GLN A 68 -0.20 -10.31 -2.87
N THR A 69 0.27 -10.71 -4.03
CA THR A 69 1.29 -9.94 -4.75
C THR A 69 0.60 -8.98 -5.71
N LEU A 70 1.36 -7.98 -6.20
CA LEU A 70 0.80 -7.07 -7.19
C LEU A 70 0.44 -7.79 -8.49
N ALA A 71 1.21 -8.81 -8.85
CA ALA A 71 0.89 -9.62 -10.02
C ALA A 71 -0.43 -10.36 -9.86
N GLU A 72 -0.67 -10.92 -8.68
CA GLU A 72 -1.94 -11.59 -8.38
C GLU A 72 -3.12 -10.62 -8.37
N ALA A 73 -2.88 -9.39 -7.95
CA ALA A 73 -3.89 -8.34 -7.94
C ALA A 73 -4.12 -7.71 -9.31
N GLU A 74 -3.34 -8.14 -10.32
CA GLU A 74 -3.42 -7.61 -11.67
C GLU A 74 -3.13 -6.11 -11.74
N VAL A 75 -2.23 -5.64 -10.89
CA VAL A 75 -1.77 -4.25 -10.92
C VAL A 75 -0.87 -4.07 -12.13
N GLN A 76 -1.15 -3.04 -12.92
CA GLN A 76 -0.44 -2.78 -14.16
C GLN A 76 0.38 -1.50 -14.06
N GLU A 77 1.20 -1.27 -15.09
CA GLU A 77 2.00 -0.07 -15.20
C GLU A 77 1.11 1.17 -15.17
N ASP A 78 1.55 2.17 -14.42
CA ASP A 78 0.83 3.44 -14.25
C ASP A 78 -0.50 3.34 -13.49
N ASP A 79 -0.76 2.21 -12.85
CA ASP A 79 -1.93 2.08 -11.99
C ASP A 79 -1.79 2.95 -10.74
N VAL A 80 -2.92 3.30 -10.15
CA VAL A 80 -2.97 4.11 -8.94
C VAL A 80 -3.38 3.25 -7.76
N LEU A 81 -2.56 3.29 -6.72
CA LEU A 81 -2.85 2.61 -5.46
C LEU A 81 -2.99 3.65 -4.36
N ARG A 82 -4.05 3.57 -3.60
CA ARG A 82 -4.29 4.47 -2.48
C ARG A 82 -3.94 3.77 -1.19
N LEU A 83 -3.15 4.44 -0.34
CA LEU A 83 -2.87 3.96 1.00
C LEU A 83 -4.03 4.32 1.92
N GLN A 84 -4.50 3.33 2.66
CA GLN A 84 -5.56 3.54 3.63
C GLN A 84 -5.14 2.91 4.95
N PRO A 85 -5.18 3.67 6.05
CA PRO A 85 -4.91 3.08 7.34
C PRO A 85 -6.07 2.22 7.77
N GLU A 86 -5.76 1.04 8.28
CA GLU A 86 -6.76 0.17 8.88
C GLU A 86 -6.65 0.31 10.38
N ILE A 87 -7.56 1.05 10.97
CA ILE A 87 -7.60 1.21 12.40
C ILE A 87 -8.51 0.13 12.94
N THR A 88 -7.91 -0.83 13.64
CA THR A 88 -8.71 -1.81 14.34
C THR A 88 -9.22 -1.15 15.59
N ALA A 89 -10.51 -0.84 15.60
CA ALA A 89 -11.14 -0.36 16.81
C ALA A 89 -11.08 -1.50 17.82
N GLY A 90 -10.18 -1.39 18.76
CA GLY A 90 -10.12 -2.34 19.85
C GLY A 90 -11.40 -2.24 20.65
N ILE A 91 -12.02 -3.33 20.80
CA ILE A 91 -13.21 -3.41 21.66
C ILE A 91 -12.74 -3.63 23.07
#